data_03da69bc3420748a19c3b8052c5f32cf
#
_entry.id   03da69bc3420748a19c3b8052c5f32cf
#
_cell.length_a   1.000
_cell.length_b   1.000
_cell.length_c   1.000
_cell.angle_alpha   90.00
_cell.angle_beta   90.00
_cell.angle_gamma   90.00
#
_symmetry.space_group_name_H-M   'P 1'
#
loop_
_entity.id
_entity.type
_entity.pdbx_description
1 polymer ?
#
loop_
_entity_poly.entity_id
_entity_poly.type
_entity_poly.pdbx_seq_one_letter_code
_entity_poly.pdbx_strand_id
1 'polypeptide(L)'
;MKFITSLNPRNIERCRTCVDNWLLYLSEVVAVQTAEEIEILQPRFPDITFVETTDLDEKFDTKCPKVRALVEQAPGIIINSDIEIYCDRDQLMRKMVYTDDTMMKCGVRWDYEDTPEGRKKLNVYGIDIFNITPRLKSIFTDSEYTIGQPGWDYYFILEANKHDIKIFTQTKPAMFYHKVHPINWARWKLTLAQSILEKRYDSSQSDITRKVQRLTGRR
;
A
#
# COMPACT_ATOMS: atom_id res chain seq x y z
N MET A 1 10.76 8.60 -10.50
CA MET A 1 9.83 8.25 -9.40
C MET A 1 8.66 7.50 -10.02
N LYS A 2 8.25 6.41 -9.42
CA LYS A 2 7.25 5.48 -9.95
C LYS A 2 6.26 5.05 -8.87
N PHE A 3 5.08 4.58 -9.29
CA PHE A 3 4.22 3.78 -8.44
C PHE A 3 4.63 2.31 -8.51
N ILE A 4 4.52 1.62 -7.37
CA ILE A 4 4.86 0.21 -7.23
C ILE A 4 3.65 -0.48 -6.60
N THR A 5 3.18 -1.54 -7.21
CA THR A 5 1.95 -2.22 -6.77
C THR A 5 1.97 -3.71 -7.09
N SER A 6 0.93 -4.42 -6.68
CA SER A 6 0.52 -5.71 -7.22
C SER A 6 -0.94 -5.62 -7.63
N LEU A 7 -1.25 -5.97 -8.86
CA LEU A 7 -2.60 -5.87 -9.42
C LEU A 7 -3.41 -7.14 -9.11
N ASN A 8 -4.70 -6.97 -8.88
CA ASN A 8 -5.59 -8.10 -8.67
C ASN A 8 -6.18 -8.60 -10.01
N PRO A 9 -5.77 -9.79 -10.51
CA PRO A 9 -6.25 -10.31 -11.79
C PRO A 9 -7.75 -10.65 -11.81
N ARG A 10 -8.39 -10.72 -10.63
CA ARG A 10 -9.86 -10.93 -10.53
C ARG A 10 -10.65 -9.63 -10.60
N ASN A 11 -9.98 -8.47 -10.59
CA ASN A 11 -10.63 -7.15 -10.60
C ASN A 11 -9.92 -6.19 -11.56
N ILE A 12 -9.74 -6.63 -12.80
CA ILE A 12 -8.97 -5.92 -13.83
C ILE A 12 -9.50 -4.51 -14.08
N GLU A 13 -10.83 -4.34 -14.20
CA GLU A 13 -11.44 -3.04 -14.49
C GLU A 13 -11.17 -2.02 -13.38
N ARG A 14 -11.23 -2.46 -12.11
CA ARG A 14 -10.88 -1.59 -10.99
C ARG A 14 -9.41 -1.21 -11.00
N CYS A 15 -8.54 -2.19 -11.22
CA CYS A 15 -7.10 -1.94 -11.34
C CYS A 15 -6.81 -1.00 -12.52
N ARG A 16 -7.49 -1.15 -13.67
CA ARG A 16 -7.32 -0.27 -14.82
C ARG A 16 -7.69 1.17 -14.47
N THR A 17 -8.84 1.39 -13.84
CA THR A 17 -9.26 2.72 -13.36
C THR A 17 -8.18 3.37 -12.49
N CYS A 18 -7.59 2.62 -11.55
CA CYS A 18 -6.56 3.16 -10.67
C CYS A 18 -5.24 3.43 -11.40
N VAL A 19 -4.79 2.50 -12.24
CA VAL A 19 -3.55 2.68 -13.03
C VAL A 19 -3.66 3.89 -13.98
N ASP A 20 -4.78 4.04 -14.70
CA ASP A 20 -5.01 5.19 -15.57
C ASP A 20 -4.99 6.50 -14.77
N ASN A 21 -5.56 6.50 -13.59
CA ASN A 21 -5.51 7.63 -12.68
C ASN A 21 -4.07 7.94 -12.22
N TRP A 22 -3.26 6.94 -11.87
CA TRP A 22 -1.87 7.15 -11.41
C TRP A 22 -0.95 7.69 -12.52
N LEU A 23 -1.15 7.24 -13.76
CA LEU A 23 -0.37 7.70 -14.93
C LEU A 23 -0.56 9.20 -15.23
N LEU A 24 -1.61 9.83 -14.68
CA LEU A 24 -1.77 11.29 -14.72
C LEU A 24 -0.74 12.03 -13.84
N TYR A 25 -0.20 11.36 -12.83
CA TYR A 25 0.72 11.94 -11.84
C TYR A 25 2.18 11.58 -12.07
N LEU A 26 2.46 10.30 -12.29
CA LEU A 26 3.80 9.77 -12.52
C LEU A 26 3.78 8.93 -13.80
N SER A 27 4.81 9.07 -14.62
CA SER A 27 4.90 8.42 -15.94
C SER A 27 5.25 6.94 -15.89
N GLU A 28 5.45 6.37 -14.70
CA GLU A 28 5.89 4.98 -14.52
C GLU A 28 5.09 4.29 -13.44
N VAL A 29 4.54 3.15 -13.78
CA VAL A 29 3.92 2.18 -12.84
C VAL A 29 4.62 0.84 -13.01
N VAL A 30 5.03 0.25 -11.89
CA VAL A 30 5.62 -1.10 -11.85
C VAL A 30 4.68 -2.02 -11.08
N ALA A 31 4.25 -3.09 -11.72
CA ALA A 31 3.44 -4.14 -11.10
C ALA A 31 4.29 -5.39 -10.85
N VAL A 32 4.37 -5.82 -9.60
CA VAL A 32 5.08 -7.04 -9.18
C VAL A 32 4.07 -8.18 -9.13
N GLN A 33 4.26 -9.22 -9.90
CA GLN A 33 3.29 -10.29 -10.14
C GLN A 33 3.97 -11.66 -10.31
N THR A 34 3.19 -12.73 -10.28
CA THR A 34 3.65 -14.05 -10.76
C THR A 34 3.72 -14.07 -12.29
N ALA A 35 4.46 -15.04 -12.88
CA ALA A 35 4.50 -15.25 -14.32
C ALA A 35 3.09 -15.46 -14.90
N GLU A 36 2.27 -16.31 -14.26
CA GLU A 36 0.90 -16.60 -14.69
C GLU A 36 -0.01 -15.35 -14.69
N GLU A 37 0.15 -14.49 -13.67
CA GLU A 37 -0.60 -13.24 -13.59
C GLU A 37 -0.14 -12.21 -14.63
N ILE A 38 1.15 -12.18 -14.95
CA ILE A 38 1.70 -11.32 -16.02
C ILE A 38 1.08 -11.69 -17.36
N GLU A 39 0.98 -13.00 -17.70
CA GLU A 39 0.34 -13.45 -18.95
C GLU A 39 -1.10 -12.93 -19.07
N ILE A 40 -1.84 -12.87 -17.97
CA ILE A 40 -3.24 -12.39 -17.93
C ILE A 40 -3.31 -10.86 -18.02
N LEU A 41 -2.43 -10.16 -17.27
CA LEU A 41 -2.54 -8.72 -17.03
C LEU A 41 -1.83 -7.89 -18.11
N GLN A 42 -0.68 -8.33 -18.61
CA GLN A 42 0.13 -7.56 -19.56
C GLN A 42 -0.65 -7.09 -20.82
N PRO A 43 -1.51 -7.94 -21.45
CA PRO A 43 -2.32 -7.48 -22.58
C PRO A 43 -3.35 -6.40 -22.21
N ARG A 44 -3.72 -6.30 -20.93
CA ARG A 44 -4.70 -5.34 -20.41
C ARG A 44 -4.06 -4.04 -19.92
N PHE A 45 -2.75 -4.07 -19.66
CA PHE A 45 -1.98 -2.94 -19.12
C PHE A 45 -0.68 -2.75 -19.93
N PRO A 46 -0.77 -2.38 -21.23
CA PRO A 46 0.42 -2.23 -22.09
C PRO A 46 1.32 -1.06 -21.67
N ASP A 47 0.81 -0.11 -20.88
CA ASP A 47 1.48 1.15 -20.52
C ASP A 47 2.27 1.06 -19.21
N ILE A 48 2.36 -0.13 -18.59
CA ILE A 48 3.09 -0.31 -17.33
C ILE A 48 4.16 -1.40 -17.46
N THR A 49 5.10 -1.37 -16.52
CA THR A 49 6.16 -2.39 -16.42
C THR A 49 5.73 -3.50 -15.48
N PHE A 50 5.86 -4.75 -15.93
CA PHE A 50 5.69 -5.92 -15.08
C PHE A 50 7.03 -6.47 -14.63
N VAL A 51 7.11 -6.86 -13.36
CA VAL A 51 8.26 -7.53 -12.75
C VAL A 51 7.78 -8.84 -12.17
N GLU A 52 8.38 -9.93 -12.65
CA GLU A 52 8.09 -11.27 -12.15
C GLU A 52 8.69 -11.47 -10.76
N THR A 53 7.94 -12.16 -9.89
CA THR A 53 8.42 -12.61 -8.59
C THR A 53 7.94 -14.01 -8.26
N THR A 54 8.81 -14.76 -7.60
CA THR A 54 8.48 -16.03 -6.94
C THR A 54 8.38 -15.90 -5.43
N ASP A 55 8.61 -14.67 -4.90
CA ASP A 55 8.51 -14.37 -3.48
C ASP A 55 7.06 -14.10 -3.08
N LEU A 56 6.33 -15.18 -2.91
CA LEU A 56 4.90 -15.17 -2.70
C LEU A 56 4.53 -15.44 -1.24
N ASP A 57 3.29 -15.12 -0.92
CA ASP A 57 2.69 -15.43 0.35
C ASP A 57 2.60 -16.95 0.57
N GLU A 58 3.02 -17.35 1.76
CA GLU A 58 2.92 -18.73 2.25
C GLU A 58 1.97 -18.87 3.44
N LYS A 59 1.57 -17.74 4.04
CA LYS A 59 0.85 -17.74 5.33
C LYS A 59 -0.63 -17.39 5.20
N PHE A 60 -0.96 -16.52 4.25
CA PHE A 60 -2.35 -16.05 4.07
C PHE A 60 -3.13 -16.86 3.03
N ASP A 61 -2.54 -17.94 2.53
CA ASP A 61 -3.13 -18.77 1.48
C ASP A 61 -3.56 -17.93 0.26
N THR A 62 -2.62 -17.11 -0.21
CA THR A 62 -2.77 -16.32 -1.43
C THR A 62 -1.53 -16.47 -2.30
N LYS A 63 -1.64 -16.16 -3.58
CA LYS A 63 -0.49 -16.09 -4.48
C LYS A 63 0.04 -14.65 -4.62
N CYS A 64 -0.33 -13.75 -3.69
CA CYS A 64 0.10 -12.37 -3.76
C CYS A 64 1.58 -12.22 -3.40
N PRO A 65 2.30 -11.30 -4.03
CA PRO A 65 3.68 -10.99 -3.69
C PRO A 65 3.85 -10.52 -2.25
N LYS A 66 4.92 -10.95 -1.61
CA LYS A 66 5.33 -10.38 -0.33
C LYS A 66 5.75 -8.92 -0.50
N VAL A 67 5.54 -8.12 0.52
CA VAL A 67 5.88 -6.67 0.52
C VAL A 67 7.35 -6.43 0.16
N ARG A 68 8.27 -7.30 0.56
CA ARG A 68 9.69 -7.17 0.21
C ARG A 68 9.94 -7.18 -1.30
N ALA A 69 9.20 -7.98 -2.09
CA ALA A 69 9.34 -8.00 -3.55
C ALA A 69 8.95 -6.65 -4.18
N LEU A 70 7.97 -5.94 -3.59
CA LEU A 70 7.63 -4.59 -4.00
C LEU A 70 8.70 -3.59 -3.56
N VAL A 71 9.23 -3.73 -2.35
CA VAL A 71 10.32 -2.87 -1.83
C VAL A 71 11.58 -2.99 -2.67
N GLU A 72 11.88 -4.13 -3.24
CA GLU A 72 13.00 -4.33 -4.17
C GLU A 72 12.91 -3.42 -5.40
N GLN A 73 11.72 -2.99 -5.78
CA GLN A 73 11.51 -2.05 -6.88
C GLN A 73 11.71 -0.59 -6.50
N ALA A 74 11.92 -0.27 -5.21
CA ALA A 74 12.16 1.11 -4.76
C ALA A 74 13.49 1.68 -5.35
N PRO A 75 13.62 3.02 -5.46
CA PRO A 75 12.73 4.04 -4.88
C PRO A 75 11.41 4.25 -5.64
N GLY A 76 10.36 4.54 -4.88
CA GLY A 76 9.03 4.75 -5.44
C GLY A 76 7.93 4.83 -4.38
N ILE A 77 6.71 4.96 -4.83
CA ILE A 77 5.52 4.95 -3.98
C ILE A 77 4.86 3.58 -4.07
N ILE A 78 4.91 2.80 -2.99
CA ILE A 78 4.10 1.58 -2.88
C ILE A 78 2.67 1.98 -2.61
N ILE A 79 1.74 1.46 -3.42
CA ILE A 79 0.31 1.79 -3.37
C ILE A 79 -0.53 0.53 -3.62
N ASN A 80 -1.63 0.39 -2.88
CA ASN A 80 -2.57 -0.71 -3.12
C ASN A 80 -3.35 -0.50 -4.44
N SER A 81 -3.64 -1.57 -5.16
CA SER A 81 -4.15 -1.54 -6.55
C SER A 81 -5.57 -0.98 -6.73
N ASP A 82 -6.24 -0.64 -5.64
CA ASP A 82 -7.61 -0.14 -5.62
C ASP A 82 -7.74 1.32 -5.09
N ILE A 83 -6.63 2.03 -5.03
CA ILE A 83 -6.57 3.42 -4.56
C ILE A 83 -6.55 4.40 -5.74
N GLU A 84 -7.45 5.36 -5.73
CA GLU A 84 -7.47 6.50 -6.64
C GLU A 84 -6.84 7.73 -5.99
N ILE A 85 -6.22 8.60 -6.80
CA ILE A 85 -5.59 9.84 -6.37
C ILE A 85 -6.40 11.02 -6.93
N TYR A 86 -6.81 11.94 -6.06
CA TYR A 86 -7.53 13.16 -6.41
C TYR A 86 -6.88 14.38 -5.74
N CYS A 87 -5.91 14.97 -6.44
CA CYS A 87 -5.25 16.21 -6.09
C CYS A 87 -4.58 16.79 -7.35
N ASP A 88 -3.96 17.95 -7.28
CA ASP A 88 -3.04 18.35 -8.34
C ASP A 88 -1.70 17.63 -8.23
N ARG A 89 -0.97 17.54 -9.37
CA ARG A 89 0.32 16.85 -9.44
C ARG A 89 1.35 17.46 -8.48
N ASP A 90 1.41 18.78 -8.40
CA ASP A 90 2.37 19.47 -7.53
C ASP A 90 2.07 19.17 -6.06
N GLN A 91 0.81 19.04 -5.70
CA GLN A 91 0.40 18.64 -4.36
C GLN A 91 0.89 17.23 -4.03
N LEU A 92 0.72 16.27 -4.94
CA LEU A 92 1.25 14.90 -4.76
C LEU A 92 2.77 14.94 -4.58
N MET A 93 3.47 15.69 -5.46
CA MET A 93 4.92 15.79 -5.40
C MET A 93 5.40 16.36 -4.06
N ARG A 94 4.84 17.48 -3.60
CA ARG A 94 5.21 18.09 -2.31
C ARG A 94 4.88 17.20 -1.12
N LYS A 95 3.72 16.56 -1.14
CA LYS A 95 3.20 15.82 0.02
C LYS A 95 3.72 14.41 0.13
N MET A 96 3.98 13.75 -1.00
CA MET A 96 4.36 12.33 -1.00
C MET A 96 5.75 12.07 -1.56
N VAL A 97 6.17 12.80 -2.61
CA VAL A 97 7.40 12.48 -3.35
C VAL A 97 8.64 13.16 -2.75
N TYR A 98 8.61 14.48 -2.60
CA TYR A 98 9.78 15.19 -2.08
C TYR A 98 9.97 14.90 -0.60
N THR A 99 10.98 14.10 -0.29
CA THR A 99 11.35 13.71 1.07
C THR A 99 12.87 13.49 1.14
N ASP A 100 13.39 13.58 2.34
CA ASP A 100 14.75 13.11 2.63
C ASP A 100 14.72 11.66 3.14
N ASP A 101 15.89 11.05 3.26
CA ASP A 101 16.04 9.67 3.69
C ASP A 101 15.78 9.46 5.21
N THR A 102 15.51 10.53 5.96
CA THR A 102 15.22 10.45 7.41
C THR A 102 13.72 10.37 7.70
N MET A 103 12.88 10.45 6.65
CA MET A 103 11.44 10.50 6.79
C MET A 103 10.75 9.52 5.84
N MET A 104 9.77 8.80 6.35
CA MET A 104 8.81 8.06 5.56
C MET A 104 7.52 8.84 5.44
N LYS A 105 7.07 9.09 4.22
CA LYS A 105 5.74 9.67 3.98
C LYS A 105 4.74 8.56 3.68
N CYS A 106 3.60 8.63 4.33
CA CYS A 106 2.50 7.70 4.10
C CYS A 106 1.18 8.43 3.89
N GLY A 107 0.33 7.86 3.04
CA GLY A 107 -0.98 8.39 2.70
C GLY A 107 -2.10 7.63 3.40
N VAL A 108 -3.04 8.37 3.97
CA VAL A 108 -4.28 7.81 4.51
C VAL A 108 -5.33 7.79 3.41
N ARG A 109 -5.91 6.62 3.19
CA ARG A 109 -7.03 6.48 2.26
C ARG A 109 -8.33 6.96 2.90
N TRP A 110 -9.23 7.45 2.06
CA TRP A 110 -10.58 7.79 2.40
C TRP A 110 -11.54 6.85 1.67
N ASP A 111 -12.30 6.10 2.41
CA ASP A 111 -13.29 5.19 1.85
C ASP A 111 -14.49 5.97 1.33
N TYR A 112 -15.03 5.56 0.18
CA TYR A 112 -16.26 6.12 -0.39
C TYR A 112 -17.13 5.04 -1.01
N GLU A 113 -18.41 5.34 -1.14
CA GLU A 113 -19.38 4.58 -1.91
C GLU A 113 -20.01 5.46 -2.99
N ASP A 114 -20.35 4.89 -4.14
CA ASP A 114 -21.14 5.58 -5.14
C ASP A 114 -22.61 5.48 -4.76
N THR A 115 -23.32 6.60 -4.77
CA THR A 115 -24.77 6.70 -4.57
C THR A 115 -25.41 7.39 -5.77
N PRO A 116 -26.74 7.31 -5.95
CA PRO A 116 -27.42 8.04 -7.02
C PRO A 116 -27.15 9.56 -7.01
N GLU A 117 -26.91 10.12 -5.82
CA GLU A 117 -26.61 11.55 -5.60
C GLU A 117 -25.11 11.89 -5.79
N GLY A 118 -24.26 10.89 -6.05
CA GLY A 118 -22.82 11.05 -6.22
C GLY A 118 -21.99 10.24 -5.22
N ARG A 119 -20.73 10.62 -5.06
CA ARG A 119 -19.82 9.92 -4.13
C ARG A 119 -20.08 10.33 -2.68
N LYS A 120 -20.47 9.38 -1.87
CA LYS A 120 -20.61 9.55 -0.42
C LYS A 120 -19.33 9.11 0.28
N LYS A 121 -18.65 10.05 0.93
CA LYS A 121 -17.47 9.80 1.73
C LYS A 121 -17.85 9.07 3.02
N LEU A 122 -17.10 8.03 3.32
CA LEU A 122 -17.21 7.25 4.54
C LEU A 122 -16.11 7.64 5.54
N ASN A 123 -15.97 6.85 6.59
CA ASN A 123 -14.89 7.04 7.56
C ASN A 123 -13.52 6.73 6.93
N VAL A 124 -12.47 7.26 7.56
CA VAL A 124 -11.09 7.02 7.15
C VAL A 124 -10.60 5.67 7.66
N TYR A 125 -10.13 4.82 6.76
CA TYR A 125 -9.55 3.55 7.13
C TYR A 125 -8.27 3.26 6.34
N GLY A 126 -7.27 2.72 7.01
CA GLY A 126 -6.06 2.20 6.40
C GLY A 126 -5.03 3.27 5.99
N ILE A 127 -3.80 2.80 5.88
CA ILE A 127 -2.66 3.52 5.33
C ILE A 127 -2.12 2.62 4.22
N ASP A 128 -2.45 2.93 2.97
CA ASP A 128 -2.20 2.03 1.85
C ASP A 128 -1.20 2.63 0.84
N ILE A 129 -0.53 3.72 1.22
CA ILE A 129 0.39 4.44 0.36
C ILE A 129 1.66 4.79 1.16
N PHE A 130 2.83 4.36 0.65
CA PHE A 130 4.12 4.57 1.30
C PHE A 130 5.17 5.02 0.29
N ASN A 131 5.82 6.16 0.55
CA ASN A 131 7.00 6.55 -0.22
C ASN A 131 8.24 5.84 0.32
N ILE A 132 8.86 5.00 -0.49
CA ILE A 132 10.04 4.23 -0.13
C ILE A 132 11.27 4.84 -0.80
N THR A 133 12.14 5.44 0.00
CA THR A 133 13.43 5.98 -0.43
C THR A 133 14.50 4.87 -0.49
N PRO A 134 15.69 5.12 -1.07
CA PRO A 134 16.79 4.15 -1.06
C PRO A 134 17.16 3.66 0.35
N ARG A 135 17.17 4.54 1.36
CA ARG A 135 17.42 4.17 2.75
C ARG A 135 16.31 3.29 3.31
N LEU A 136 15.04 3.64 3.06
CA LEU A 136 13.91 2.84 3.51
C LEU A 136 13.90 1.45 2.84
N LYS A 137 14.32 1.36 1.59
CA LYS A 137 14.50 0.07 0.91
C LYS A 137 15.41 -0.87 1.71
N SER A 138 16.53 -0.39 2.25
CA SER A 138 17.45 -1.22 3.04
C SER A 138 16.87 -1.66 4.40
N ILE A 139 15.87 -0.97 4.91
CA ILE A 139 15.20 -1.30 6.18
C ILE A 139 14.11 -2.36 5.99
N PHE A 140 13.38 -2.31 4.88
CA PHE A 140 12.19 -3.15 4.65
C PHE A 140 12.47 -4.45 3.88
N THR A 141 13.69 -4.98 3.93
CA THR A 141 14.12 -6.16 3.17
C THR A 141 13.59 -7.49 3.71
N ASP A 142 13.22 -7.54 5.00
CA ASP A 142 12.73 -8.75 5.65
C ASP A 142 11.25 -8.61 6.03
N SER A 143 10.36 -8.86 5.07
CA SER A 143 8.92 -8.81 5.29
C SER A 143 8.24 -10.13 4.99
N GLU A 144 7.51 -10.63 5.97
CA GLU A 144 6.60 -11.76 5.82
C GLU A 144 5.18 -11.31 5.45
N TYR A 145 4.97 -9.99 5.32
CA TYR A 145 3.67 -9.42 5.00
C TYR A 145 3.44 -9.36 3.49
N THR A 146 2.17 -9.42 3.14
CA THR A 146 1.70 -9.47 1.76
C THR A 146 0.83 -8.26 1.48
N ILE A 147 1.05 -7.58 0.36
CA ILE A 147 0.25 -6.41 -0.02
C ILE A 147 -1.24 -6.80 -0.13
N GLY A 148 -2.12 -5.92 0.35
CA GLY A 148 -3.56 -6.17 0.34
C GLY A 148 -4.05 -7.20 1.38
N GLN A 149 -3.16 -7.79 2.20
CA GLN A 149 -3.53 -8.62 3.35
C GLN A 149 -3.41 -7.84 4.66
N PRO A 150 -4.07 -8.24 5.75
CA PRO A 150 -4.00 -7.51 7.01
C PRO A 150 -2.57 -7.33 7.53
N GLY A 151 -2.25 -6.17 8.09
CA GLY A 151 -1.03 -5.90 8.84
C GLY A 151 0.18 -5.41 8.06
N TRP A 152 0.16 -5.41 6.73
CA TRP A 152 1.28 -4.91 5.92
C TRP A 152 1.53 -3.42 6.11
N ASP A 153 0.48 -2.64 6.30
CA ASP A 153 0.53 -1.21 6.59
C ASP A 153 1.14 -0.94 7.98
N TYR A 154 0.79 -1.75 8.97
CA TYR A 154 1.35 -1.66 10.33
C TYR A 154 2.84 -2.00 10.33
N TYR A 155 3.25 -3.00 9.54
CA TYR A 155 4.66 -3.36 9.40
C TYR A 155 5.51 -2.16 8.98
N PHE A 156 5.14 -1.42 7.93
CA PHE A 156 5.90 -0.26 7.49
C PHE A 156 6.05 0.80 8.58
N ILE A 157 4.97 1.11 9.28
CA ILE A 157 4.96 2.12 10.34
C ILE A 157 5.87 1.70 11.52
N LEU A 158 5.73 0.45 11.96
CA LEU A 158 6.46 -0.05 13.13
C LEU A 158 7.93 -0.25 12.82
N GLU A 159 8.26 -0.76 11.65
CA GLU A 159 9.65 -0.98 11.26
C GLU A 159 10.38 0.36 11.03
N ALA A 160 9.75 1.33 10.38
CA ALA A 160 10.28 2.68 10.26
C ALA A 160 10.58 3.29 11.65
N ASN A 161 9.62 3.19 12.58
CA ASN A 161 9.82 3.68 13.95
C ASN A 161 10.95 2.98 14.70
N LYS A 162 11.15 1.68 14.49
CA LYS A 162 12.24 0.89 15.10
C LYS A 162 13.62 1.37 14.65
N HIS A 163 13.71 1.92 13.45
CA HIS A 163 14.92 2.47 12.84
C HIS A 163 15.01 4.00 12.92
N ASP A 164 14.28 4.62 13.86
CA ASP A 164 14.27 6.07 14.12
C ASP A 164 13.93 6.93 12.88
N ILE A 165 13.16 6.36 11.95
CA ILE A 165 12.65 7.08 10.79
C ILE A 165 11.42 7.89 11.21
N LYS A 166 11.42 9.18 10.92
CA LYS A 166 10.26 10.04 11.13
C LYS A 166 9.12 9.63 10.21
N ILE A 167 7.90 9.59 10.74
CA ILE A 167 6.70 9.25 9.98
C ILE A 167 5.88 10.50 9.75
N PHE A 168 5.64 10.83 8.49
CA PHE A 168 4.74 11.89 8.10
C PHE A 168 3.50 11.29 7.42
N THR A 169 2.34 11.51 8.02
CA THR A 169 1.09 10.96 7.52
C THR A 169 0.26 12.04 6.82
N GLN A 170 0.01 11.85 5.53
CA GLN A 170 -0.82 12.75 4.73
C GLN A 170 -2.29 12.42 4.94
N THR A 171 -2.96 13.24 5.76
CA THR A 171 -4.39 13.10 6.09
C THR A 171 -5.24 14.21 5.50
N LYS A 172 -4.71 15.44 5.41
CA LYS A 172 -5.44 16.63 4.94
C LYS A 172 -4.58 17.48 4.01
N PRO A 173 -5.14 17.98 2.89
CA PRO A 173 -6.43 17.56 2.35
C PRO A 173 -6.44 16.08 1.97
N ALA A 174 -7.63 15.49 1.87
CA ALA A 174 -7.77 14.11 1.39
C ALA A 174 -7.27 14.02 -0.06
N MET A 175 -6.41 13.05 -0.34
CA MET A 175 -5.80 12.86 -1.66
C MET A 175 -6.03 11.45 -2.20
N PHE A 176 -6.18 10.46 -1.33
CA PHE A 176 -6.25 9.05 -1.67
C PHE A 176 -7.62 8.51 -1.33
N TYR A 177 -8.24 7.84 -2.28
CA TYR A 177 -9.61 7.38 -2.16
C TYR A 177 -9.73 5.91 -2.53
N HIS A 178 -10.51 5.19 -1.75
CA HIS A 178 -10.77 3.78 -1.96
C HIS A 178 -12.29 3.57 -2.10
N LYS A 179 -12.72 3.03 -3.23
CA LYS A 179 -14.11 2.60 -3.40
C LYS A 179 -14.36 1.36 -2.57
N VAL A 180 -15.30 1.45 -1.65
CA VAL A 180 -15.64 0.33 -0.77
C VAL A 180 -16.16 -0.86 -1.59
N HIS A 181 -15.65 -2.01 -1.28
CA HIS A 181 -16.12 -3.29 -1.78
C HIS A 181 -16.23 -4.30 -0.63
N PRO A 182 -16.95 -5.41 -0.79
CA PRO A 182 -17.01 -6.44 0.23
C PRO A 182 -15.60 -6.91 0.64
N ILE A 183 -15.33 -6.88 1.95
CA ILE A 183 -14.06 -7.37 2.49
C ILE A 183 -14.12 -8.90 2.50
N ASN A 184 -13.30 -9.53 1.68
CA ASN A 184 -13.24 -10.98 1.54
C ASN A 184 -12.16 -11.63 2.44
N TRP A 185 -11.74 -10.94 3.53
CA TRP A 185 -10.80 -11.54 4.45
C TRP A 185 -11.51 -12.48 5.41
N ALA A 186 -11.14 -13.73 5.39
CA ALA A 186 -11.54 -14.66 6.42
C ALA A 186 -11.00 -14.18 7.79
N ARG A 187 -11.77 -14.34 8.86
CA ARG A 187 -11.40 -13.89 10.21
C ARG A 187 -10.03 -14.42 10.66
N TRP A 188 -9.68 -15.64 10.26
CA TRP A 188 -8.39 -16.23 10.58
C TRP A 188 -7.19 -15.43 10.04
N LYS A 189 -7.33 -14.74 8.91
CA LYS A 189 -6.27 -13.88 8.35
C LYS A 189 -5.97 -12.68 9.25
N LEU A 190 -6.99 -12.07 9.83
CA LEU A 190 -6.82 -11.00 10.81
C LEU A 190 -6.10 -11.53 12.07
N THR A 191 -6.52 -12.67 12.60
CA THR A 191 -5.90 -13.30 13.77
C THR A 191 -4.44 -13.67 13.49
N LEU A 192 -4.14 -14.21 12.31
CA LEU A 192 -2.78 -14.54 11.90
C LEU A 192 -1.90 -13.28 11.79
N ALA A 193 -2.37 -12.23 11.13
CA ALA A 193 -1.65 -10.97 11.02
C ALA A 193 -1.35 -10.35 12.39
N GLN A 194 -2.31 -10.38 13.31
CA GLN A 194 -2.14 -9.95 14.68
C GLN A 194 -1.04 -10.75 15.39
N SER A 195 -1.09 -12.08 15.31
CA SER A 195 -0.09 -12.95 15.92
C SER A 195 1.33 -12.72 15.37
N ILE A 196 1.46 -12.47 14.06
CA ILE A 196 2.76 -12.14 13.45
C ILE A 196 3.29 -10.81 14.00
N LEU A 197 2.43 -9.78 14.10
CA LEU A 197 2.80 -8.47 14.65
C LEU A 197 3.19 -8.57 16.13
N GLU A 198 2.41 -9.24 16.94
CA GLU A 198 2.67 -9.43 18.37
C GLU A 198 4.02 -10.13 18.60
N LYS A 199 4.28 -11.21 17.88
CA LYS A 199 5.55 -11.94 17.96
C LYS A 199 6.74 -11.08 17.49
N ARG A 200 6.59 -10.33 16.39
CA ARG A 200 7.68 -9.53 15.81
C ARG A 200 8.08 -8.36 16.71
N TYR A 201 7.12 -7.72 17.37
CA TYR A 201 7.34 -6.52 18.16
C TYR A 201 7.27 -6.72 19.67
N ASP A 202 7.12 -7.97 20.12
CA ASP A 202 6.98 -8.34 21.53
C ASP A 202 5.99 -7.44 22.28
N SER A 203 4.80 -7.29 21.70
CA SER A 203 3.79 -6.34 22.16
C SER A 203 2.39 -6.85 21.88
N SER A 204 1.43 -6.56 22.78
CA SER A 204 0.04 -6.91 22.56
C SER A 204 -0.57 -6.15 21.36
N GLN A 205 -1.59 -6.71 20.71
CA GLN A 205 -2.30 -6.06 19.62
C GLN A 205 -2.84 -4.67 20.00
N SER A 206 -3.31 -4.49 21.24
CA SER A 206 -3.80 -3.19 21.72
C SER A 206 -2.69 -2.13 21.80
N ASP A 207 -1.48 -2.55 22.21
CA ASP A 207 -0.32 -1.67 22.28
C ASP A 207 0.19 -1.31 20.89
N ILE A 208 0.24 -2.29 19.99
CA ILE A 208 0.59 -2.10 18.59
C ILE A 208 -0.36 -1.10 17.95
N THR A 209 -1.67 -1.31 18.08
CA THR A 209 -2.68 -0.40 17.51
C THR A 209 -2.52 1.01 18.06
N ARG A 210 -2.39 1.19 19.38
CA ARG A 210 -2.17 2.49 20.02
C ARG A 210 -0.88 3.15 19.53
N LYS A 211 0.20 2.38 19.37
CA LYS A 211 1.48 2.87 18.87
C LYS A 211 1.35 3.38 17.44
N VAL A 212 0.75 2.60 16.54
CA VAL A 212 0.51 3.01 15.14
C VAL A 212 -0.37 4.26 15.08
N GLN A 213 -1.47 4.31 15.83
CA GLN A 213 -2.33 5.49 15.90
C GLN A 213 -1.57 6.74 16.34
N ARG A 214 -0.75 6.64 17.39
CA ARG A 214 0.08 7.75 17.86
C ARG A 214 1.09 8.22 16.82
N LEU A 215 1.81 7.29 16.18
CA LEU A 215 2.82 7.59 15.18
C LEU A 215 2.24 8.23 13.91
N THR A 216 1.01 7.90 13.58
CA THR A 216 0.32 8.39 12.39
C THR A 216 -0.64 9.55 12.67
N GLY A 217 -0.73 10.02 13.93
CA GLY A 217 -1.66 11.08 14.33
C GLY A 217 -3.14 10.71 14.18
N ARG A 218 -3.47 9.40 14.09
CA ARG A 218 -4.85 8.89 14.01
C ARG A 218 -5.43 8.75 15.42
N ARG A 219 -6.67 9.19 15.60
CA ARG A 219 -7.44 9.04 16.84
C ARG A 219 -8.59 8.06 16.66
#